data_a29fd863c2a12be93915ddaa803de482
#
_entry.id   a29fd863c2a12be93915ddaa803de482
#
_cell.length_a   1.000
_cell.length_b   1.000
_cell.length_c   1.000
_cell.angle_alpha   90.00
_cell.angle_beta   90.00
_cell.angle_gamma   90.00
#
_symmetry.space_group_name_H-M   'P 1'
#
loop_
_entity.id
_entity.type
_entity.pdbx_description
1 polymer ?
#
loop_
_entity_poly.entity_id
_entity_poly.type
_entity_poly.pdbx_seq_one_letter_code
_entity_poly.pdbx_strand_id
1 'polypeptide(L)'
;MLGLTYYRELYRQQQKGKPVDFSNEKIAGEISKDLLNPIFSAYVTRDLITPAQKFSVGPYRFVKDRGYAFEQQLNYNTGNILQDQLKDYKEDEFTAKIPLGIFSSTVSQDGRKLMICSQPISFLMRPRSDSTKGITAEPDAIDYAAFFKDLNPYNIRLLTALRMNATFPYVLPNVWLPTKP
;
A
#
# COMPACT_ATOMS: atom_id res chain seq x y z
N MET A 1 4.19 2.43 10.29
CA MET A 1 4.34 1.93 8.92
C MET A 1 4.80 3.03 7.94
N LEU A 2 4.12 4.18 7.84
CA LEU A 2 4.52 5.26 6.93
C LEU A 2 5.97 5.72 7.11
N GLY A 3 6.39 6.03 8.33
CA GLY A 3 7.76 6.46 8.62
C GLY A 3 8.82 5.44 8.21
N LEU A 4 8.59 4.17 8.47
CA LEU A 4 9.50 3.10 8.04
C LEU A 4 9.57 2.98 6.52
N THR A 5 8.44 3.15 5.83
CA THR A 5 8.40 3.10 4.36
C THR A 5 9.12 4.29 3.75
N TYR A 6 8.93 5.48 4.32
CA TYR A 6 9.63 6.68 3.89
C TYR A 6 11.15 6.55 4.12
N TYR A 7 11.56 6.11 5.32
CA TYR A 7 12.97 5.85 5.63
C TYR A 7 13.59 4.83 4.67
N ARG A 8 12.88 3.73 4.39
CA ARG A 8 13.31 2.70 3.44
C ARG A 8 13.51 3.28 2.03
N GLU A 9 12.62 4.16 1.59
CA GLU A 9 12.74 4.80 0.28
C GLU A 9 13.91 5.79 0.24
N LEU A 10 14.15 6.57 1.29
CA LEU A 10 15.34 7.40 1.41
C LEU A 10 16.61 6.57 1.29
N TYR A 11 16.69 5.44 2.00
CA TYR A 11 17.81 4.53 1.92
C TYR A 11 18.02 3.99 0.51
N ARG A 12 16.94 3.62 -0.18
CA ARG A 12 16.99 3.19 -1.58
C ARG A 12 17.49 4.31 -2.52
N GLN A 13 17.09 5.55 -2.29
CA GLN A 13 17.59 6.69 -3.05
C GLN A 13 19.10 6.90 -2.82
N GLN A 14 19.57 6.74 -1.60
CA GLN A 14 20.99 6.80 -1.28
C GLN A 14 21.79 5.71 -2.01
N GLN A 15 21.29 4.49 -2.05
CA GLN A 15 21.91 3.38 -2.79
C GLN A 15 22.01 3.67 -4.31
N LYS A 16 21.11 4.49 -4.85
CA LYS A 16 21.13 4.97 -6.23
C LYS A 16 22.02 6.21 -6.43
N GLY A 17 22.83 6.58 -5.42
CA GLY A 17 23.77 7.72 -5.49
C GLY A 17 23.12 9.09 -5.35
N LYS A 18 21.86 9.17 -4.92
CA LYS A 18 21.19 10.46 -4.68
C LYS A 18 21.56 11.00 -3.29
N PRO A 19 21.79 12.31 -3.13
CA PRO A 19 21.97 12.91 -1.83
C PRO A 19 20.66 12.81 -1.03
N VAL A 20 20.72 12.28 0.18
CA VAL A 20 19.58 12.11 1.09
C VAL A 20 19.91 12.62 2.48
N ASP A 21 18.93 13.24 3.09
CA ASP A 21 18.99 13.70 4.48
C ASP A 21 18.18 12.75 5.36
N PHE A 22 18.87 12.11 6.32
CA PHE A 22 18.29 11.20 7.30
C PHE A 22 18.05 11.86 8.66
N SER A 23 18.13 13.18 8.75
CA SER A 23 17.88 13.88 10.01
C SER A 23 16.45 13.61 10.50
N ASN A 24 16.29 13.51 11.81
CA ASN A 24 14.97 13.34 12.42
C ASN A 24 14.05 14.50 12.09
N GLU A 25 14.59 15.73 12.03
CA GLU A 25 13.87 16.94 11.67
C GLU A 25 13.29 16.84 10.26
N LYS A 26 14.08 16.36 9.31
CA LYS A 26 13.63 16.18 7.93
C LYS A 26 12.55 15.11 7.84
N ILE A 27 12.80 13.93 8.41
CA ILE A 27 11.87 12.81 8.35
C ILE A 27 10.56 13.15 9.08
N ALA A 28 10.63 13.68 10.29
CA ALA A 28 9.45 14.08 11.04
C ALA A 28 8.70 15.22 10.34
N GLY A 29 9.42 16.22 9.82
CA GLY A 29 8.84 17.34 9.09
C GLY A 29 8.05 16.91 7.84
N GLU A 30 8.55 15.96 7.09
CA GLU A 30 7.85 15.46 5.89
C GLU A 30 6.63 14.58 6.24
N ILE A 31 6.73 13.75 7.27
CA ILE A 31 5.65 12.83 7.66
C ILE A 31 4.54 13.56 8.43
N SER A 32 4.86 14.62 9.19
CA SER A 32 3.90 15.39 9.98
C SER A 32 3.13 16.43 9.17
N LYS A 33 3.46 16.62 7.88
CA LYS A 33 2.70 17.51 7.01
C LYS A 33 1.23 17.10 6.96
N ASP A 34 0.36 18.10 6.83
CA ASP A 34 -1.07 17.91 6.83
C ASP A 34 -1.55 16.93 5.75
N LEU A 35 -2.27 15.92 6.17
CA LEU A 35 -2.94 14.93 5.33
C LEU A 35 -4.47 15.04 5.44
N LEU A 36 -4.99 15.67 6.49
CA LEU A 36 -6.42 15.68 6.78
C LEU A 36 -7.18 16.71 5.97
N ASN A 37 -6.67 17.94 5.84
CA ASN A 37 -7.35 18.99 5.07
C ASN A 37 -7.62 18.57 3.61
N PRO A 38 -6.69 17.99 2.86
CA PRO A 38 -6.96 17.46 1.53
C PRO A 38 -8.04 16.38 1.49
N ILE A 39 -8.08 15.50 2.51
CA ILE A 39 -9.11 14.45 2.62
C ILE A 39 -10.47 15.06 2.84
N PHE A 40 -10.62 15.99 3.80
CA PHE A 40 -11.87 16.67 4.08
C PHE A 40 -12.33 17.55 2.91
N SER A 41 -11.42 18.26 2.27
CA SER A 41 -11.72 19.02 1.06
C SER A 41 -12.26 18.11 -0.05
N ALA A 42 -11.60 16.98 -0.30
CA ALA A 42 -12.07 16.00 -1.28
C ALA A 42 -13.42 15.39 -0.89
N TYR A 43 -13.65 15.12 0.40
CA TYR A 43 -14.93 14.63 0.89
C TYR A 43 -16.07 15.60 0.56
N VAL A 44 -15.92 16.86 0.95
CA VAL A 44 -16.98 17.89 0.74
C VAL A 44 -17.18 18.20 -0.73
N THR A 45 -16.10 18.34 -1.50
CA THR A 45 -16.20 18.82 -2.90
C THR A 45 -16.43 17.71 -3.92
N ARG A 46 -15.94 16.50 -3.67
CA ARG A 46 -16.01 15.39 -4.63
C ARG A 46 -16.99 14.31 -4.20
N ASP A 47 -16.85 13.80 -2.97
CA ASP A 47 -17.64 12.64 -2.56
C ASP A 47 -19.11 13.01 -2.29
N LEU A 48 -19.39 14.23 -1.81
CA LEU A 48 -20.76 14.67 -1.49
C LEU A 48 -21.45 15.44 -2.61
N ILE A 49 -20.74 16.26 -3.38
CA ILE A 49 -21.38 17.26 -4.26
C ILE A 49 -21.23 16.87 -5.73
N THR A 50 -20.10 16.33 -6.14
CA THR A 50 -19.85 16.04 -7.56
C THR A 50 -19.96 14.55 -7.86
N PRO A 51 -20.44 14.18 -9.07
CA PRO A 51 -20.37 12.79 -9.52
C PRO A 51 -18.95 12.25 -9.43
N ALA A 52 -18.78 11.02 -8.97
CA ALA A 52 -17.49 10.38 -8.80
C ALA A 52 -16.68 10.42 -10.10
N GLN A 53 -15.63 11.24 -10.12
CA GLN A 53 -14.69 11.28 -11.23
C GLN A 53 -13.92 9.95 -11.30
N LYS A 54 -13.82 9.41 -12.50
CA LYS A 54 -13.12 8.14 -12.74
C LYS A 54 -11.92 8.37 -13.66
N PHE A 55 -10.91 7.54 -13.49
CA PHE A 55 -9.78 7.45 -14.42
C PHE A 55 -9.50 5.98 -14.71
N SER A 56 -8.87 5.70 -15.84
CA SER A 56 -8.54 4.33 -16.26
C SER A 56 -7.04 4.13 -16.28
N VAL A 57 -6.60 2.95 -15.87
CA VAL A 57 -5.22 2.48 -16.00
C VAL A 57 -5.28 1.12 -16.67
N GLY A 58 -4.93 1.06 -17.94
CA GLY A 58 -5.18 -0.13 -18.76
C GLY A 58 -6.66 -0.47 -18.81
N PRO A 59 -7.06 -1.72 -18.57
CA PRO A 59 -8.47 -2.15 -18.56
C PRO A 59 -9.23 -1.76 -17.29
N TYR A 60 -8.55 -1.21 -16.28
CA TYR A 60 -9.14 -0.98 -14.96
C TYR A 60 -9.61 0.46 -14.78
N ARG A 61 -10.77 0.62 -14.11
CA ARG A 61 -11.34 1.91 -13.72
C ARG A 61 -11.16 2.16 -12.24
N PHE A 62 -10.70 3.37 -11.90
CA PHE A 62 -10.51 3.84 -10.53
C PHE A 62 -11.31 5.11 -10.29
N VAL A 63 -11.66 5.35 -9.03
CA VAL A 63 -12.39 6.55 -8.60
C VAL A 63 -11.42 7.55 -7.99
N LYS A 64 -11.56 8.83 -8.35
CA LYS A 64 -10.83 9.94 -7.70
C LYS A 64 -11.58 10.39 -6.45
N ASP A 65 -11.61 9.53 -5.45
CA ASP A 65 -12.21 9.79 -4.14
C ASP A 65 -11.23 10.48 -3.17
N ARG A 66 -11.67 10.70 -1.93
CA ARG A 66 -10.80 11.23 -0.88
C ARG A 66 -9.60 10.33 -0.55
N GLY A 67 -9.69 9.04 -0.82
CA GLY A 67 -8.55 8.14 -0.68
C GLY A 67 -7.49 8.36 -1.76
N TYR A 68 -7.89 8.71 -2.98
CA TYR A 68 -6.97 9.17 -4.01
C TYR A 68 -6.32 10.51 -3.62
N ALA A 69 -7.09 11.43 -3.03
CA ALA A 69 -6.55 12.69 -2.52
C ALA A 69 -5.50 12.45 -1.41
N PHE A 70 -5.75 11.49 -0.52
CA PHE A 70 -4.77 11.05 0.48
C PHE A 70 -3.46 10.56 -0.16
N GLU A 71 -3.54 9.67 -1.15
CA GLU A 71 -2.35 9.17 -1.85
C GLU A 71 -1.55 10.29 -2.50
N GLN A 72 -2.23 11.24 -3.16
CA GLN A 72 -1.58 12.36 -3.83
C GLN A 72 -0.90 13.30 -2.82
N GLN A 73 -1.58 13.63 -1.73
CA GLN A 73 -1.02 14.50 -0.71
C GLN A 73 0.16 13.85 0.02
N LEU A 74 0.05 12.56 0.34
CA LEU A 74 1.14 11.82 0.94
C LEU A 74 2.39 11.80 0.04
N ASN A 75 2.18 11.57 -1.25
CA ASN A 75 3.27 11.60 -2.21
C ASN A 75 3.92 12.99 -2.31
N TYR A 76 3.09 14.04 -2.38
CA TYR A 76 3.57 15.42 -2.39
C TYR A 76 4.37 15.76 -1.12
N ASN A 77 3.84 15.41 0.05
CA ASN A 77 4.49 15.66 1.34
C ASN A 77 5.88 15.01 1.44
N THR A 78 6.06 13.85 0.82
CA THR A 78 7.31 13.09 0.81
C THR A 78 8.21 13.38 -0.39
N GLY A 79 8.00 14.50 -1.08
CA GLY A 79 8.83 14.89 -2.22
C GLY A 79 8.67 14.00 -3.45
N ASN A 80 7.51 13.38 -3.62
CA ASN A 80 7.15 12.49 -4.74
C ASN A 80 8.03 11.22 -4.87
N ILE A 81 8.63 10.75 -3.79
CA ILE A 81 9.51 9.55 -3.85
C ILE A 81 8.77 8.23 -3.67
N LEU A 82 7.46 8.24 -3.34
CA LEU A 82 6.66 7.04 -3.08
C LEU A 82 5.84 6.57 -4.30
N GLN A 83 6.18 6.99 -5.52
CA GLN A 83 5.40 6.71 -6.73
C GLN A 83 5.61 5.31 -7.31
N ASP A 84 6.71 4.67 -6.96
CA ASP A 84 7.13 3.41 -7.54
C ASP A 84 6.12 2.28 -7.27
N GLN A 85 6.15 1.28 -8.13
CA GLN A 85 5.33 0.06 -8.01
C GLN A 85 6.08 -1.02 -7.22
N LEU A 86 5.39 -2.00 -6.67
CA LEU A 86 6.03 -3.08 -5.92
C LEU A 86 7.08 -3.83 -6.73
N LYS A 87 6.89 -3.98 -8.04
CA LYS A 87 7.89 -4.62 -8.92
C LYS A 87 9.24 -3.91 -8.90
N ASP A 88 9.25 -2.58 -8.70
CA ASP A 88 10.46 -1.77 -8.73
C ASP A 88 11.33 -1.95 -7.47
N TYR A 89 10.76 -2.58 -6.44
CA TYR A 89 11.45 -2.94 -5.19
C TYR A 89 11.93 -4.39 -5.16
N LYS A 90 11.45 -5.21 -6.10
CA LYS A 90 11.61 -6.67 -6.03
C LYS A 90 13.07 -7.10 -5.96
N GLU A 91 13.92 -6.56 -6.81
CA GLU A 91 15.34 -6.91 -6.86
C GLU A 91 16.10 -6.38 -5.64
N ASP A 92 15.84 -5.14 -5.23
CA ASP A 92 16.51 -4.51 -4.09
C ASP A 92 16.16 -5.22 -2.77
N GLU A 93 14.91 -5.69 -2.61
CA GLU A 93 14.46 -6.48 -1.46
C GLU A 93 15.00 -7.93 -1.53
N PHE A 94 15.01 -8.55 -2.71
CA PHE A 94 15.52 -9.91 -2.89
C PHE A 94 17.02 -10.01 -2.56
N THR A 95 17.81 -9.01 -2.98
CA THR A 95 19.25 -8.93 -2.72
C THR A 95 19.59 -8.33 -1.35
N ALA A 96 18.58 -8.10 -0.51
CA ALA A 96 18.73 -7.51 0.83
C ALA A 96 19.43 -6.12 0.84
N LYS A 97 19.39 -5.39 -0.26
CA LYS A 97 19.86 -4.00 -0.31
C LYS A 97 18.97 -3.07 0.49
N ILE A 98 17.68 -3.39 0.57
CA ILE A 98 16.70 -2.71 1.40
C ILE A 98 15.88 -3.72 2.21
N PRO A 99 15.34 -3.35 3.37
CA PRO A 99 14.48 -4.23 4.15
C PRO A 99 13.21 -4.62 3.39
N LEU A 100 12.78 -5.87 3.54
CA LEU A 100 11.53 -6.37 2.97
C LEU A 100 10.33 -5.61 3.55
N GLY A 101 9.48 -5.09 2.66
CA GLY A 101 8.25 -4.40 3.03
C GLY A 101 7.04 -5.33 2.95
N ILE A 102 6.40 -5.60 4.09
CA ILE A 102 5.14 -6.34 4.15
C ILE A 102 4.04 -5.41 4.65
N PHE A 103 3.04 -5.15 3.80
CA PHE A 103 1.89 -4.32 4.14
C PHE A 103 0.71 -5.23 4.44
N SER A 104 0.04 -5.00 5.58
CA SER A 104 -1.12 -5.78 5.99
C SER A 104 -2.37 -4.92 5.92
N SER A 105 -3.37 -5.38 5.20
CA SER A 105 -4.71 -4.80 5.20
C SER A 105 -5.75 -5.85 5.54
N THR A 106 -7.01 -5.45 5.69
CA THR A 106 -8.11 -6.37 5.98
C THR A 106 -9.07 -6.42 4.81
N VAL A 107 -9.43 -7.62 4.39
CA VAL A 107 -10.49 -7.85 3.40
C VAL A 107 -11.83 -7.59 4.06
N SER A 108 -12.59 -6.60 3.57
CA SER A 108 -13.83 -6.18 4.21
C SER A 108 -14.96 -7.20 4.14
N GLN A 109 -14.90 -8.15 3.20
CA GLN A 109 -15.93 -9.18 3.00
C GLN A 109 -15.86 -10.30 4.03
N ASP A 110 -14.68 -10.70 4.46
CA ASP A 110 -14.48 -11.89 5.29
C ASP A 110 -13.57 -11.68 6.51
N GLY A 111 -12.98 -10.47 6.65
CA GLY A 111 -12.13 -10.12 7.78
C GLY A 111 -10.71 -10.69 7.73
N ARG A 112 -10.35 -11.49 6.73
CA ARG A 112 -9.00 -12.02 6.61
C ARG A 112 -7.98 -10.93 6.31
N LYS A 113 -6.76 -11.16 6.75
CA LYS A 113 -5.62 -10.27 6.44
C LYS A 113 -5.22 -10.44 4.97
N LEU A 114 -5.01 -9.33 4.28
CA LEU A 114 -4.41 -9.31 2.95
C LEU A 114 -2.97 -8.80 3.07
N MET A 115 -2.02 -9.68 2.82
CA MET A 115 -0.59 -9.39 2.95
C MET A 115 -0.03 -9.02 1.58
N ILE A 116 0.49 -7.81 1.46
CA ILE A 116 1.02 -7.23 0.21
C ILE A 116 2.53 -7.11 0.35
N CYS A 117 3.26 -7.74 -0.56
CA CYS A 117 4.72 -7.77 -0.56
C CYS A 117 5.23 -7.84 -2.00
N SER A 118 6.46 -7.39 -2.26
CA SER A 118 7.14 -7.55 -3.55
C SER A 118 7.65 -8.97 -3.78
N GLN A 119 7.81 -9.75 -2.70
CA GLN A 119 8.29 -11.12 -2.74
C GLN A 119 7.15 -12.12 -2.50
N PRO A 120 7.26 -13.37 -2.98
CA PRO A 120 6.31 -14.42 -2.65
C PRO A 120 6.36 -14.73 -1.15
N ILE A 121 5.23 -14.57 -0.46
CA ILE A 121 5.11 -14.77 0.98
C ILE A 121 4.04 -15.80 1.36
N SER A 122 3.54 -16.57 0.40
CA SER A 122 2.49 -17.58 0.60
C SER A 122 2.85 -18.60 1.69
N PHE A 123 4.14 -18.86 1.92
CA PHE A 123 4.59 -19.77 2.98
C PHE A 123 4.29 -19.23 4.39
N LEU A 124 4.15 -17.90 4.56
CA LEU A 124 3.77 -17.29 5.84
C LEU A 124 2.27 -17.42 6.13
N MET A 125 1.45 -17.72 5.10
CA MET A 125 0.00 -17.83 5.23
C MET A 125 -0.44 -19.22 5.69
N ARG A 126 0.47 -20.19 5.72
CA ARG A 126 0.13 -21.56 6.13
C ARG A 126 -0.04 -21.62 7.65
N PRO A 127 -1.21 -22.06 8.14
CA PRO A 127 -1.38 -22.28 9.57
C PRO A 127 -0.37 -23.35 10.03
N ARG A 128 0.11 -23.23 11.25
CA ARG A 128 0.86 -24.34 11.87
C ARG A 128 -0.08 -25.53 11.96
N SER A 129 0.22 -26.60 11.25
CA SER A 129 -0.52 -27.84 11.41
C SER A 129 -0.21 -28.38 12.81
N ASP A 130 -1.19 -28.34 13.69
CA ASP A 130 -1.12 -29.08 14.93
C ASP A 130 -1.56 -30.51 14.60
N SER A 131 -0.56 -31.34 14.25
CA SER A 131 -0.74 -32.74 13.88
C SER A 131 -1.38 -33.57 15.00
N THR A 132 -1.40 -33.07 16.25
CA THR A 132 -1.99 -33.76 17.40
C THR A 132 -3.51 -33.57 17.49
N LYS A 133 -4.06 -32.57 16.83
CA LYS A 133 -5.51 -32.24 16.93
C LYS A 133 -6.34 -32.51 15.68
N GLY A 134 -5.71 -32.94 14.57
CA GLY A 134 -6.42 -33.20 13.31
C GLY A 134 -7.13 -31.97 12.71
N ILE A 135 -6.87 -30.78 13.22
CA ILE A 135 -7.50 -29.53 12.77
C ILE A 135 -6.62 -28.91 11.70
N THR A 136 -7.07 -28.97 10.46
CA THR A 136 -6.58 -28.10 9.39
C THR A 136 -7.22 -26.72 9.59
N ALA A 137 -6.54 -25.84 10.32
CA ALA A 137 -6.98 -24.45 10.41
C ALA A 137 -6.90 -23.80 9.04
N GLU A 138 -7.97 -23.12 8.61
CA GLU A 138 -7.91 -22.30 7.41
C GLU A 138 -6.94 -21.13 7.61
N PRO A 139 -6.19 -20.74 6.56
CA PRO A 139 -5.29 -19.60 6.67
C PRO A 139 -6.11 -18.32 6.94
N ASP A 140 -5.72 -17.58 7.97
CA ASP A 140 -6.34 -16.30 8.35
C ASP A 140 -5.82 -15.12 7.52
N ALA A 141 -4.92 -15.38 6.60
CA ALA A 141 -4.30 -14.40 5.74
C ALA A 141 -4.22 -14.87 4.28
N ILE A 142 -4.23 -13.91 3.38
CA ILE A 142 -4.16 -14.08 1.93
C ILE A 142 -2.88 -13.41 1.43
N ASP A 143 -2.08 -14.12 0.63
CA ASP A 143 -0.99 -13.52 -0.14
C ASP A 143 -1.60 -12.79 -1.36
N TYR A 144 -1.47 -11.47 -1.39
CA TYR A 144 -1.96 -10.62 -2.47
C TYR A 144 -1.46 -11.07 -3.84
N ALA A 145 -0.16 -11.36 -3.97
CA ALA A 145 0.44 -11.72 -5.24
C ALA A 145 -0.06 -13.08 -5.75
N ALA A 146 -0.26 -14.03 -4.85
CA ALA A 146 -0.81 -15.34 -5.20
C ALA A 146 -2.29 -15.26 -5.58
N PHE A 147 -3.07 -14.43 -4.87
CA PHE A 147 -4.50 -14.26 -5.13
C PHE A 147 -4.77 -13.55 -6.46
N PHE A 148 -4.00 -12.50 -6.77
CA PHE A 148 -4.12 -11.70 -8.00
C PHE A 148 -3.12 -12.09 -9.10
N LYS A 149 -2.60 -13.30 -9.10
CA LYS A 149 -1.52 -13.77 -10.00
C LYS A 149 -1.74 -13.44 -11.48
N ASP A 150 -2.99 -13.50 -11.95
CA ASP A 150 -3.36 -13.27 -13.36
C ASP A 150 -3.55 -11.78 -13.70
N LEU A 151 -3.42 -10.87 -12.73
CA LEU A 151 -3.68 -9.43 -12.87
C LEU A 151 -2.44 -8.56 -12.67
N ASN A 152 -1.24 -9.13 -12.88
CA ASN A 152 0.03 -8.44 -12.67
C ASN A 152 0.11 -7.76 -11.27
N PRO A 153 0.04 -8.52 -10.17
CA PRO A 153 -0.11 -8.00 -8.82
C PRO A 153 1.01 -7.04 -8.40
N TYR A 154 2.20 -7.20 -8.94
CA TYR A 154 3.33 -6.34 -8.61
C TYR A 154 3.28 -4.95 -9.26
N ASN A 155 2.28 -4.67 -10.12
CA ASN A 155 2.06 -3.34 -10.68
C ASN A 155 1.28 -2.41 -9.72
N ILE A 156 0.84 -2.88 -8.56
CA ILE A 156 0.25 -2.02 -7.53
C ILE A 156 1.28 -0.98 -7.07
N ARG A 157 0.84 0.27 -6.92
CA ARG A 157 1.71 1.35 -6.41
C ARG A 157 1.96 1.18 -4.92
N LEU A 158 3.14 1.54 -4.48
CA LEU A 158 3.49 1.56 -3.05
C LEU A 158 2.51 2.41 -2.23
N LEU A 159 2.11 3.57 -2.76
CA LEU A 159 1.10 4.44 -2.15
C LEU A 159 -0.25 3.76 -1.92
N THR A 160 -0.69 2.95 -2.89
CA THR A 160 -1.95 2.21 -2.75
C THR A 160 -1.82 1.12 -1.68
N ALA A 161 -0.71 0.40 -1.61
CA ALA A 161 -0.46 -0.57 -0.54
C ALA A 161 -0.40 0.10 0.84
N LEU A 162 0.23 1.28 0.94
CA LEU A 162 0.25 2.11 2.16
C LEU A 162 -1.16 2.56 2.55
N ARG A 163 -1.95 3.06 1.58
CA ARG A 163 -3.35 3.45 1.83
C ARG A 163 -4.15 2.28 2.35
N MET A 164 -4.05 1.11 1.74
CA MET A 164 -4.76 -0.09 2.18
C MET A 164 -4.42 -0.48 3.62
N ASN A 165 -3.15 -0.33 4.01
CA ASN A 165 -2.70 -0.56 5.38
C ASN A 165 -3.20 0.53 6.35
N ALA A 166 -3.37 1.77 5.88
CA ALA A 166 -3.75 2.94 6.68
C ALA A 166 -5.24 3.29 6.57
N THR A 167 -6.06 2.50 5.89
CA THR A 167 -7.49 2.78 5.73
C THR A 167 -8.18 2.78 7.10
N PHE A 168 -8.66 3.96 7.49
CA PHE A 168 -9.43 4.15 8.71
C PHE A 168 -10.92 4.24 8.34
N PRO A 169 -11.78 3.42 8.93
CA PRO A 169 -13.21 3.41 8.64
C PRO A 169 -13.80 4.82 8.72
N TYR A 170 -14.71 5.16 7.83
CA TYR A 170 -15.39 6.45 7.66
C TYR A 170 -14.49 7.61 7.19
N VAL A 171 -13.19 7.63 7.46
CA VAL A 171 -12.28 8.68 7.01
C VAL A 171 -11.79 8.42 5.59
N LEU A 172 -11.31 7.21 5.32
CA LEU A 172 -10.88 6.79 3.99
C LEU A 172 -11.79 5.68 3.45
N PRO A 173 -12.20 5.77 2.18
CA PRO A 173 -12.94 4.70 1.54
C PRO A 173 -12.06 3.48 1.31
N ASN A 174 -12.67 2.30 1.33
CA ASN A 174 -11.99 1.06 0.98
C ASN A 174 -11.39 1.12 -0.42
N VAL A 175 -10.25 0.46 -0.60
CA VAL A 175 -9.66 0.31 -1.92
C VAL A 175 -10.36 -0.83 -2.64
N TRP A 176 -10.93 -0.53 -3.81
CA TRP A 176 -11.46 -1.54 -4.71
C TRP A 176 -10.33 -2.05 -5.59
N LEU A 177 -9.95 -3.28 -5.38
CA LEU A 177 -8.98 -3.94 -6.23
C LEU A 177 -9.68 -4.47 -7.49
N PRO A 178 -9.04 -4.32 -8.68
CA PRO A 178 -9.63 -4.84 -9.90
C PRO A 178 -9.70 -6.36 -9.83
N THR A 179 -10.89 -6.89 -10.08
CA THR A 179 -11.13 -8.32 -10.31
C THR A 179 -11.35 -8.56 -11.78
N LYS A 180 -11.07 -9.76 -12.27
CA LYS A 180 -11.51 -10.12 -13.62
C LYS A 180 -13.03 -10.00 -13.70
N PRO A 181 -13.57 -9.48 -14.82
CA PRO A 181 -14.99 -9.50 -15.08
C PRO A 181 -15.52 -10.92 -15.18
#